data_444617662febcbb7442dc0be8e38bb1f
#
_entry.id   444617662febcbb7442dc0be8e38bb1f
#
_cell.length_a   1.000
_cell.length_b   1.000
_cell.length_c   1.000
_cell.angle_alpha   90.00
_cell.angle_beta   90.00
_cell.angle_gamma   90.00
#
_symmetry.space_group_name_H-M   'P 1'
#
loop_
_entity.id
_entity.type
_entity.pdbx_description
1 polymer ?
#
loop_
_entity_poly.entity_id
_entity_poly.type
_entity_poly.pdbx_seq_one_letter_code
_entity_poly.pdbx_strand_id
1 'polypeptide(L)'
;LKNRGAKLLVYHGGADPIFSAADTTRWYDALQTANKGSAAAFARYFMVPGMNHCSGGPATDQFDMLTNLVNWVEKAQVPDQVIAKVRGTGANVVNTELPASWSATRSRPLCAYPTVARYKGSGDLENAANFSCQ
;
A
#
# COMPACT_ATOMS: atom_id res chain seq x y z
N LEU A 1 7.92 -13.77 15.82
CA LEU A 1 6.71 -13.41 15.13
C LEU A 1 6.05 -14.65 14.53
N LYS A 2 6.65 -15.27 13.50
CA LYS A 2 6.11 -16.43 12.76
C LYS A 2 5.62 -17.57 13.66
N ASN A 3 6.44 -18.03 14.60
CA ASN A 3 6.14 -19.18 15.49
C ASN A 3 4.98 -18.94 16.47
N ARG A 4 4.55 -17.68 16.64
CA ARG A 4 3.39 -17.31 17.45
C ARG A 4 2.14 -17.06 16.63
N GLY A 5 2.16 -17.30 15.32
CA GLY A 5 1.04 -16.98 14.42
C GLY A 5 0.79 -15.48 14.20
N ALA A 6 1.68 -14.61 14.71
CA ALA A 6 1.51 -13.16 14.57
C ALA A 6 1.66 -12.71 13.12
N LYS A 7 1.01 -11.61 12.78
CA LYS A 7 1.03 -11.01 11.44
C LYS A 7 1.75 -9.65 11.45
N LEU A 8 2.30 -9.29 10.30
CA LEU A 8 3.01 -8.03 10.10
C LEU A 8 2.55 -7.39 8.79
N LEU A 9 2.06 -6.16 8.87
CA LEU A 9 1.89 -5.28 7.70
C LEU A 9 2.96 -4.20 7.74
N VAL A 10 3.66 -4.06 6.64
CA VAL A 10 4.66 -3.02 6.41
C VAL A 10 4.19 -2.18 5.23
N TYR A 11 4.28 -0.86 5.34
CA TYR A 11 4.11 0.03 4.20
C TYR A 11 5.22 1.09 4.20
N HIS A 12 5.57 1.59 3.02
CA HIS A 12 6.62 2.59 2.86
C HIS A 12 6.28 3.52 1.68
N GLY A 13 6.52 4.82 1.85
CA GLY A 13 6.37 5.81 0.80
C GLY A 13 7.43 5.63 -0.28
N GLY A 14 7.02 5.44 -1.53
CA GLY A 14 7.96 5.24 -2.64
C GLY A 14 8.80 6.47 -2.99
N ALA A 15 8.41 7.66 -2.51
CA ALA A 15 9.13 8.92 -2.65
C ALA A 15 9.67 9.45 -1.32
N ASP A 16 9.82 8.60 -0.31
CA ASP A 16 10.34 8.98 1.02
C ASP A 16 11.75 9.59 0.90
N PRO A 17 11.95 10.87 1.25
CA PRO A 17 13.24 11.53 1.14
C PRO A 17 14.14 11.28 2.36
N ILE A 18 13.64 10.62 3.40
CA ILE A 18 14.35 10.38 4.67
C ILE A 18 14.91 8.96 4.70
N PHE A 19 14.06 7.97 4.43
CA PHE A 19 14.41 6.56 4.44
C PHE A 19 14.16 5.92 3.07
N SER A 20 15.11 5.09 2.64
CA SER A 20 15.03 4.46 1.32
C SER A 20 13.96 3.37 1.28
N ALA A 21 12.95 3.53 0.43
CA ALA A 21 11.99 2.47 0.14
C ALA A 21 12.68 1.20 -0.45
N ALA A 22 13.81 1.37 -1.14
CA ALA A 22 14.61 0.25 -1.63
C ALA A 22 15.21 -0.59 -0.49
N ASP A 23 15.53 0.01 0.66
CA ASP A 23 16.03 -0.74 1.82
C ASP A 23 14.93 -1.61 2.42
N THR A 24 13.71 -1.10 2.53
CA THR A 24 12.55 -1.88 2.97
C THR A 24 12.24 -3.00 1.99
N THR A 25 12.34 -2.75 0.70
CA THR A 25 12.18 -3.80 -0.33
C THR A 25 13.23 -4.89 -0.17
N ARG A 26 14.52 -4.54 -0.06
CA ARG A 26 15.60 -5.51 0.17
C ARG A 26 15.41 -6.31 1.46
N TRP A 27 14.96 -5.64 2.51
CA TRP A 27 14.65 -6.31 3.77
C TRP A 27 13.53 -7.36 3.58
N TYR A 28 12.46 -7.01 2.87
CA TYR A 28 11.36 -7.94 2.60
C TYR A 28 11.78 -9.11 1.72
N ASP A 29 12.61 -8.87 0.69
CA ASP A 29 13.17 -9.92 -0.16
C ASP A 29 14.06 -10.88 0.64
N ALA A 30 14.88 -10.34 1.55
CA ALA A 30 15.68 -11.15 2.46
C ALA A 30 14.79 -11.98 3.42
N LEU A 31 13.68 -11.40 3.91
CA LEU A 31 12.69 -12.11 4.73
C LEU A 31 12.03 -13.25 3.94
N GLN A 32 11.68 -13.04 2.67
CA GLN A 32 11.17 -14.08 1.79
C GLN A 32 12.20 -15.20 1.61
N THR A 33 13.43 -14.86 1.31
CA THR A 33 14.54 -15.82 1.12
C THR A 33 14.77 -16.65 2.39
N ALA A 34 14.86 -16.00 3.55
CA ALA A 34 15.07 -16.67 4.85
C ALA A 34 13.90 -17.60 5.22
N ASN A 35 12.72 -17.38 4.66
CA ASN A 35 11.54 -18.21 4.88
C ASN A 35 11.19 -19.10 3.66
N LYS A 36 12.13 -19.33 2.75
CA LYS A 36 11.96 -20.19 1.56
C LYS A 36 10.72 -19.78 0.73
N GLY A 37 10.49 -18.46 0.55
CA GLY A 37 9.38 -17.89 -0.18
C GLY A 37 8.05 -17.83 0.59
N SER A 38 7.99 -18.27 1.84
CA SER A 38 6.73 -18.36 2.61
C SER A 38 6.48 -17.19 3.57
N ALA A 39 7.29 -16.11 3.52
CA ALA A 39 7.10 -14.96 4.41
C ALA A 39 5.73 -14.30 4.22
N ALA A 40 5.17 -14.33 3.03
CA ALA A 40 3.85 -13.81 2.72
C ALA A 40 2.71 -14.42 3.57
N ALA A 41 2.91 -15.58 4.19
CA ALA A 41 1.95 -16.19 5.10
C ALA A 41 1.80 -15.42 6.44
N PHE A 42 2.78 -14.59 6.81
CA PHE A 42 2.76 -13.83 8.06
C PHE A 42 3.20 -12.36 7.93
N ALA A 43 3.78 -11.96 6.79
CA ALA A 43 4.21 -10.60 6.53
C ALA A 43 3.76 -10.14 5.14
N ARG A 44 3.21 -8.94 5.03
CA ARG A 44 2.87 -8.26 3.78
C ARG A 44 3.56 -6.90 3.73
N TYR A 45 4.07 -6.54 2.56
CA TYR A 45 4.67 -5.24 2.31
C TYR A 45 3.93 -4.51 1.19
N PHE A 46 3.64 -3.24 1.42
CA PHE A 46 2.93 -2.36 0.49
C PHE A 46 3.78 -1.12 0.24
N MET A 47 4.28 -0.95 -0.98
CA MET A 47 4.86 0.31 -1.40
C MET A 47 3.73 1.28 -1.77
N VAL A 48 3.78 2.51 -1.26
CA VAL A 48 2.82 3.56 -1.58
C VAL A 48 3.44 4.51 -2.62
N PRO A 49 3.06 4.39 -3.90
CA PRO A 49 3.67 5.20 -4.96
C PRO A 49 3.50 6.69 -4.72
N GLY A 50 4.58 7.46 -4.86
CA GLY A 50 4.58 8.92 -4.73
C GLY A 50 4.46 9.46 -3.31
N MET A 51 4.21 8.64 -2.30
CA MET A 51 4.10 9.08 -0.92
C MET A 51 5.47 9.45 -0.35
N ASN A 52 5.54 10.59 0.31
CA ASN A 52 6.68 11.05 1.09
C ASN A 52 6.82 10.27 2.41
N HIS A 53 7.63 10.78 3.35
CA HIS A 53 7.79 10.16 4.66
C HIS A 53 6.47 10.21 5.44
N CYS A 54 5.86 9.05 5.68
CA CYS A 54 4.59 8.81 6.39
C CYS A 54 3.32 9.36 5.73
N SER A 55 3.38 10.43 4.93
CA SER A 55 2.24 11.04 4.24
C SER A 55 2.69 12.11 3.25
N GLY A 56 1.76 12.68 2.46
CA GLY A 56 2.07 13.74 1.49
C GLY A 56 2.66 13.20 0.19
N GLY A 57 3.13 14.10 -0.65
CA GLY A 57 3.55 13.80 -2.01
C GLY A 57 2.36 13.59 -2.97
N PRO A 58 2.61 13.40 -4.27
CA PRO A 58 1.58 13.07 -5.26
C PRO A 58 1.11 11.62 -5.09
N ALA A 59 0.37 11.34 -4.01
CA ALA A 59 0.05 9.97 -3.59
C ALA A 59 -1.40 9.80 -3.14
N THR A 60 -1.88 8.56 -3.16
CA THR A 60 -3.05 8.11 -2.42
C THR A 60 -2.59 7.72 -1.01
N ASP A 61 -2.44 8.69 -0.13
CA ASP A 61 -1.79 8.55 1.18
C ASP A 61 -2.78 8.35 2.35
N GLN A 62 -4.05 8.05 2.03
CA GLN A 62 -5.08 7.75 3.01
C GLN A 62 -5.56 6.30 2.85
N PHE A 63 -5.22 5.46 3.81
CA PHE A 63 -5.56 4.04 3.80
C PHE A 63 -5.62 3.46 5.23
N ASP A 64 -6.33 2.36 5.40
CA ASP A 64 -6.53 1.70 6.69
C ASP A 64 -5.78 0.36 6.75
N MET A 65 -4.54 0.39 7.24
CA MET A 65 -3.77 -0.84 7.46
C MET A 65 -4.20 -1.57 8.72
N LEU A 66 -4.74 -0.86 9.73
CA LEU A 66 -5.09 -1.48 11.01
C LEU A 66 -6.27 -2.44 10.87
N THR A 67 -7.36 -2.01 10.24
CA THR A 67 -8.51 -2.90 9.99
C THR A 67 -8.12 -4.09 9.12
N ASN A 68 -7.25 -3.89 8.12
CA ASN A 68 -6.75 -4.99 7.30
C ASN A 68 -5.91 -5.99 8.13
N LEU A 69 -5.07 -5.51 9.05
CA LEU A 69 -4.32 -6.38 9.96
C LEU A 69 -5.23 -7.16 10.91
N VAL A 70 -6.22 -6.49 11.52
CA VAL A 70 -7.23 -7.12 12.40
C VAL A 70 -7.99 -8.21 11.66
N ASN A 71 -8.49 -7.92 10.46
CA ASN A 71 -9.19 -8.91 9.63
C ASN A 71 -8.29 -10.10 9.28
N TRP A 72 -6.99 -9.85 9.03
CA TRP A 72 -6.06 -10.94 8.78
C TRP A 72 -5.86 -11.83 10.01
N VAL A 73 -5.71 -11.24 11.20
CA VAL A 73 -5.50 -12.00 12.45
C VAL A 73 -6.77 -12.72 12.88
N GLU A 74 -7.92 -12.03 12.87
CA GLU A 74 -9.15 -12.54 13.50
C GLU A 74 -10.03 -13.35 12.52
N LYS A 75 -9.97 -13.03 11.22
CA LYS A 75 -10.83 -13.62 10.19
C LYS A 75 -10.07 -14.37 9.10
N ALA A 76 -8.74 -14.50 9.24
CA ALA A 76 -7.86 -15.11 8.21
C ALA A 76 -7.97 -14.45 6.81
N GLN A 77 -8.44 -13.20 6.74
CA GLN A 77 -8.55 -12.44 5.50
C GLN A 77 -7.19 -11.82 5.15
N VAL A 78 -6.41 -12.53 4.35
CA VAL A 78 -5.08 -12.08 3.93
C VAL A 78 -5.20 -10.82 3.06
N PRO A 79 -4.53 -9.70 3.40
CA PRO A 79 -4.61 -8.48 2.59
C PRO A 79 -3.67 -8.57 1.39
N ASP A 80 -4.21 -8.92 0.21
CA ASP A 80 -3.47 -8.87 -1.05
C ASP A 80 -3.51 -7.48 -1.69
N GLN A 81 -4.48 -6.66 -1.30
CA GLN A 81 -4.59 -5.25 -1.65
C GLN A 81 -5.24 -4.45 -0.53
N VAL A 82 -4.92 -3.16 -0.45
CA VAL A 82 -5.57 -2.17 0.42
C VAL A 82 -5.98 -0.99 -0.44
N ILE A 83 -7.25 -0.56 -0.35
CA ILE A 83 -7.70 0.61 -1.10
C ILE A 83 -7.23 1.88 -0.42
N ALA A 84 -6.47 2.68 -1.16
CA ALA A 84 -5.97 3.98 -0.75
C ALA A 84 -6.66 5.10 -1.52
N LYS A 85 -6.84 6.25 -0.88
CA LYS A 85 -7.46 7.45 -1.43
C LYS A 85 -6.53 8.64 -1.31
N VAL A 86 -6.73 9.65 -2.13
CA VAL A 86 -6.10 10.97 -1.93
C VAL A 86 -6.77 11.71 -0.77
N ARG A 87 -6.05 12.61 -0.13
CA ARG A 87 -6.61 13.63 0.77
C ARG A 87 -6.88 14.91 -0.03
N GLY A 88 -7.89 14.81 -0.93
CA GLY A 88 -8.32 15.93 -1.78
C GLY A 88 -9.17 16.97 -1.04
N THR A 89 -9.74 17.90 -1.79
CA THR A 89 -10.68 18.91 -1.26
C THR A 89 -11.84 18.21 -0.54
N GLY A 90 -12.11 18.63 0.69
CA GLY A 90 -13.09 17.99 1.57
C GLY A 90 -12.51 17.01 2.60
N ALA A 91 -11.23 16.66 2.52
CA ALA A 91 -10.56 15.95 3.60
C ALA A 91 -10.32 16.86 4.81
N ASN A 92 -10.32 16.30 6.02
CA ASN A 92 -10.01 17.08 7.24
C ASN A 92 -8.61 17.72 7.19
N VAL A 93 -7.65 17.03 6.57
CA VAL A 93 -6.29 17.53 6.30
C VAL A 93 -6.04 17.31 4.82
N VAL A 94 -6.12 18.37 4.03
CA VAL A 94 -5.90 18.32 2.58
C VAL A 94 -4.42 18.13 2.27
N ASN A 95 -4.11 17.25 1.32
CA ASN A 95 -2.78 17.14 0.74
C ASN A 95 -2.62 18.16 -0.39
N THR A 96 -1.82 19.20 -0.18
CA THR A 96 -1.59 20.29 -1.14
C THR A 96 -0.59 19.94 -2.24
N GLU A 97 0.05 18.77 -2.17
CA GLU A 97 1.03 18.29 -3.17
C GLU A 97 0.39 17.46 -4.28
N LEU A 98 -0.95 17.31 -4.25
CA LEU A 98 -1.66 16.56 -5.30
C LEU A 98 -1.63 17.32 -6.63
N PRO A 99 -1.37 16.62 -7.75
CA PRO A 99 -1.49 17.24 -9.08
C PRO A 99 -2.89 17.79 -9.32
N ALA A 100 -2.98 18.98 -9.86
CA ALA A 100 -4.27 19.63 -10.16
C ALA A 100 -5.16 18.82 -11.13
N SER A 101 -4.56 17.93 -11.93
CA SER A 101 -5.28 17.05 -12.84
C SER A 101 -5.93 15.82 -12.16
N TRP A 102 -5.64 15.58 -10.86
CA TRP A 102 -6.22 14.44 -10.16
C TRP A 102 -7.59 14.77 -9.59
N SER A 103 -8.50 13.81 -9.64
CA SER A 103 -9.77 13.90 -8.93
C SER A 103 -9.54 14.00 -7.42
N ALA A 104 -10.31 14.85 -6.74
CA ALA A 104 -10.32 14.95 -5.28
C ALA A 104 -10.78 13.64 -4.59
N THR A 105 -11.37 12.72 -5.36
CA THR A 105 -11.85 11.41 -4.89
C THR A 105 -11.03 10.25 -5.43
N ARG A 106 -9.85 10.52 -6.01
CA ARG A 106 -8.98 9.49 -6.59
C ARG A 106 -8.68 8.39 -5.60
N SER A 107 -8.79 7.16 -6.07
CA SER A 107 -8.42 5.95 -5.32
C SER A 107 -7.55 5.01 -6.14
N ARG A 108 -6.71 4.22 -5.45
CA ARG A 108 -5.85 3.19 -6.05
C ARG A 108 -5.76 2.00 -5.11
N PRO A 109 -5.66 0.77 -5.63
CA PRO A 109 -5.23 -0.33 -4.80
C PRO A 109 -3.73 -0.20 -4.50
N LEU A 110 -3.35 -0.26 -3.23
CA LEU A 110 -2.00 -0.62 -2.83
C LEU A 110 -1.92 -2.13 -2.90
N CYS A 111 -1.03 -2.65 -3.72
CA CYS A 111 -0.87 -4.08 -3.95
C CYS A 111 0.22 -4.64 -3.05
N ALA A 112 0.02 -5.85 -2.54
CA ALA A 112 1.07 -6.53 -1.78
C ALA A 112 2.26 -6.83 -2.70
N TYR A 113 3.46 -6.36 -2.32
CA TYR A 113 4.69 -6.60 -3.07
C TYR A 113 4.92 -8.11 -3.30
N PRO A 114 5.36 -8.55 -4.50
CA PRO A 114 5.90 -7.74 -5.59
C PRO A 114 4.88 -7.26 -6.62
N THR A 115 3.59 -7.49 -6.42
CA THR A 115 2.57 -7.05 -7.37
C THR A 115 2.40 -5.53 -7.37
N VAL A 116 1.95 -5.00 -8.50
CA VAL A 116 1.68 -3.57 -8.69
C VAL A 116 0.28 -3.36 -9.28
N ALA A 117 -0.29 -2.19 -9.02
CA ALA A 117 -1.59 -1.83 -9.58
C ALA A 117 -1.50 -1.63 -11.11
N ARG A 118 -2.23 -2.43 -11.88
CA ARG A 118 -2.34 -2.32 -13.34
C ARG A 118 -3.75 -1.92 -13.73
N TYR A 119 -3.87 -0.90 -14.58
CA TYR A 119 -5.16 -0.49 -15.13
C TYR A 119 -5.72 -1.59 -16.04
N LYS A 120 -7.01 -1.87 -15.91
CA LYS A 120 -7.70 -2.94 -16.66
C LYS A 120 -8.01 -2.57 -18.12
N GLY A 121 -7.70 -1.33 -18.54
CA GLY A 121 -7.93 -0.83 -19.89
C GLY A 121 -9.32 -0.24 -20.14
N SER A 122 -10.20 -0.24 -19.15
CA SER A 122 -11.56 0.33 -19.25
C SER A 122 -12.03 0.93 -17.92
N GLY A 123 -12.95 1.89 -17.98
CA GLY A 123 -13.51 2.57 -16.82
C GLY A 123 -12.71 3.82 -16.40
N ASP A 124 -13.13 4.44 -15.32
CA ASP A 124 -12.53 5.68 -14.82
C ASP A 124 -11.15 5.42 -14.20
N LEU A 125 -10.13 6.12 -14.71
CA LEU A 125 -8.77 6.09 -14.18
C LEU A 125 -8.66 6.60 -12.72
N GLU A 126 -9.63 7.31 -12.23
CA GLU A 126 -9.64 7.82 -10.86
C GLU A 126 -10.16 6.80 -9.84
N ASN A 127 -10.74 5.67 -10.30
CA ASN A 127 -11.36 4.67 -9.45
C ASN A 127 -10.51 3.39 -9.32
N ALA A 128 -10.19 3.00 -8.08
CA ALA A 128 -9.44 1.78 -7.77
C ALA A 128 -10.07 0.50 -8.34
N ALA A 129 -11.40 0.44 -8.51
CA ALA A 129 -12.10 -0.72 -9.06
C ALA A 129 -11.65 -1.09 -10.49
N ASN A 130 -11.07 -0.13 -11.22
CA ASN A 130 -10.58 -0.31 -12.60
C ASN A 130 -9.12 -0.73 -12.67
N PHE A 131 -8.55 -1.14 -11.55
CA PHE A 131 -7.18 -1.68 -11.44
C PHE A 131 -7.20 -3.09 -10.87
N SER A 132 -6.14 -3.85 -11.15
CA SER A 132 -5.87 -5.15 -10.55
C SER A 132 -4.41 -5.22 -10.11
N CYS A 133 -4.14 -5.98 -9.04
CA CYS A 133 -2.78 -6.27 -8.60
C CYS A 133 -2.19 -7.41 -9.44
N GLN A 134 -1.09 -7.15 -10.15
CA GLN A 134 -0.40 -8.09 -11.05
C GLN A 134 1.11 -7.99 -10.89
#